data_c0218903255fd0e9db0dd5f3fe225fea
#
_entry.id   c0218903255fd0e9db0dd5f3fe225fea
#
_cell.length_a   1.000
_cell.length_b   1.000
_cell.length_c   1.000
_cell.angle_alpha   90.00
_cell.angle_beta   90.00
_cell.angle_gamma   90.00
#
_symmetry.space_group_name_H-M   'P 1'
#
loop_
_entity.id
_entity.type
_entity.pdbx_description
1 polymer ?
#
loop_
_entity_poly.entity_id
_entity_poly.type
_entity_poly.pdbx_seq_one_letter_code
_entity_poly.pdbx_strand_id
1 'polypeptide(L)'
;MCIRDRYYLSHVCRTIDKSQLYLPAPDTVDKVWIESDRNIRTLGSLQWILAHGRLAGTGYVSILPVDQGIEHSAGASFAPNPAYFDPENIVRLAIEGGCNAVASTFGVLGAVARRYAHKIPFIVKLNHNELLTYPNTYDQVMFGTVRDAWNMGAAAVGATIYFGSEESRRQLVEIAQAFDYAHELGMATILWCYLRNEGCLLYTSDAA
;
A
#
# COMPACT_ATOMS: atom_id res chain seq x y z
N MET A 1 18.04 10.13 19.82
CA MET A 1 16.67 9.58 19.99
C MET A 1 15.88 10.54 20.85
N CYS A 2 14.76 11.06 20.33
CA CYS A 2 13.91 12.04 21.00
C CYS A 2 13.24 11.39 22.24
N ILE A 3 12.94 12.20 23.28
CA ILE A 3 12.19 11.70 24.46
C ILE A 3 10.84 11.08 24.07
N ARG A 4 10.20 11.66 23.03
CA ARG A 4 8.94 11.19 22.49
C ARG A 4 9.08 9.79 21.84
N ASP A 5 10.19 9.52 21.12
CA ASP A 5 10.45 8.23 20.50
C ASP A 5 10.63 7.13 21.56
N ARG A 6 11.34 7.45 22.64
CA ARG A 6 11.52 6.51 23.76
C ARG A 6 10.17 6.16 24.40
N TYR A 7 9.29 7.14 24.58
CA TYR A 7 7.95 6.92 25.14
C TYR A 7 7.14 5.95 24.25
N TYR A 8 7.09 6.18 22.94
CA TYR A 8 6.33 5.32 22.02
C TYR A 8 6.91 3.90 21.94
N LEU A 9 8.22 3.77 21.87
CA LEU A 9 8.88 2.46 21.84
C LEU A 9 8.73 1.64 23.12
N SER A 10 8.51 2.30 24.27
CA SER A 10 8.29 1.65 25.57
C SER A 10 6.83 1.61 26.00
N HIS A 11 5.90 2.07 25.15
CA HIS A 11 4.49 2.11 25.48
C HIS A 11 3.93 0.70 25.72
N VAL A 12 3.23 0.53 26.82
CA VAL A 12 2.48 -0.69 27.14
C VAL A 12 0.99 -0.34 27.13
N CYS A 13 0.24 -1.00 26.25
CA CYS A 13 -1.20 -0.83 26.19
C CYS A 13 -1.83 -1.33 27.50
N ARG A 14 -2.66 -0.49 28.14
CA ARG A 14 -3.31 -0.82 29.42
C ARG A 14 -4.71 -1.42 29.25
N THR A 15 -5.28 -1.30 28.07
CA THR A 15 -6.65 -1.74 27.77
C THR A 15 -6.72 -3.13 27.14
N ILE A 16 -5.66 -3.51 26.41
CA ILE A 16 -5.57 -4.81 25.75
C ILE A 16 -4.20 -5.40 26.12
N ASP A 17 -4.21 -6.51 26.86
CA ASP A 17 -2.99 -7.22 27.21
C ASP A 17 -2.36 -7.84 25.96
N LYS A 18 -1.02 -7.85 25.91
CA LYS A 18 -0.27 -8.42 24.78
C LYS A 18 -0.59 -9.90 24.55
N SER A 19 -0.94 -10.64 25.59
CA SER A 19 -1.34 -12.04 25.48
C SER A 19 -2.66 -12.26 24.75
N GLN A 20 -3.48 -11.20 24.61
CA GLN A 20 -4.73 -11.22 23.83
C GLN A 20 -4.52 -10.90 22.35
N LEU A 21 -3.31 -10.51 21.97
CA LEU A 21 -2.98 -10.14 20.59
C LEU A 21 -2.40 -11.33 19.85
N TYR A 22 -2.87 -11.51 18.62
CA TYR A 22 -2.19 -12.38 17.66
C TYR A 22 -1.02 -11.60 17.05
N LEU A 23 0.19 -11.92 17.47
CA LEU A 23 1.39 -11.25 16.96
C LEU A 23 1.84 -11.88 15.63
N PRO A 24 2.33 -11.07 14.69
CA PRO A 24 2.92 -11.57 13.45
C PRO A 24 4.02 -12.59 13.72
N ALA A 25 4.05 -13.65 12.93
CA ALA A 25 4.98 -14.76 13.05
C ALA A 25 5.31 -15.35 11.66
N PRO A 26 6.32 -16.20 11.53
CA PRO A 26 6.67 -16.82 10.25
C PRO A 26 5.51 -17.55 9.56
N ASP A 27 4.58 -18.05 10.33
CA ASP A 27 3.40 -18.82 9.90
C ASP A 27 2.12 -17.97 9.82
N THR A 28 2.24 -16.66 9.63
CA THR A 28 1.10 -15.72 9.60
C THR A 28 0.08 -16.10 8.53
N VAL A 29 0.51 -16.53 7.34
CA VAL A 29 -0.43 -16.95 6.29
C VAL A 29 -1.23 -18.17 6.73
N ASP A 30 -0.55 -19.18 7.28
CA ASP A 30 -1.18 -20.43 7.72
C ASP A 30 -2.11 -20.26 8.92
N LYS A 31 -1.83 -19.31 9.80
CA LYS A 31 -2.64 -19.10 10.99
C LYS A 31 -3.78 -18.08 10.83
N VAL A 32 -3.58 -17.09 9.95
CA VAL A 32 -4.54 -15.97 9.83
C VAL A 32 -5.39 -16.12 8.56
N TRP A 33 -4.78 -16.55 7.46
CA TRP A 33 -5.42 -16.47 6.15
C TRP A 33 -5.93 -17.80 5.61
N ILE A 34 -5.44 -18.95 6.12
CA ILE A 34 -5.83 -20.27 5.62
C ILE A 34 -7.33 -20.54 5.80
N GLU A 35 -7.94 -20.02 6.87
CA GLU A 35 -9.36 -20.17 7.17
C GLU A 35 -10.24 -19.09 6.50
N SER A 36 -9.62 -18.19 5.72
CA SER A 36 -10.35 -17.16 4.99
C SER A 36 -10.91 -17.70 3.68
N ASP A 37 -11.76 -16.89 3.02
CA ASP A 37 -12.31 -17.17 1.69
C ASP A 37 -11.31 -16.89 0.54
N ARG A 38 -10.05 -16.63 0.84
CA ARG A 38 -9.01 -16.35 -0.16
C ARG A 38 -8.62 -17.60 -0.91
N ASN A 39 -8.59 -17.53 -2.25
CA ASN A 39 -8.13 -18.64 -3.05
C ASN A 39 -6.62 -18.89 -2.87
N ILE A 40 -6.17 -20.07 -3.27
CA ILE A 40 -4.78 -20.51 -3.07
C ILE A 40 -3.74 -19.60 -3.77
N ARG A 41 -4.10 -18.93 -4.87
CA ARG A 41 -3.21 -18.00 -5.56
C ARG A 41 -3.03 -16.70 -4.79
N THR A 42 -4.11 -16.21 -4.17
CA THR A 42 -4.05 -15.03 -3.26
C THR A 42 -3.19 -15.35 -2.03
N LEU A 43 -3.32 -16.54 -1.44
CA LEU A 43 -2.44 -16.98 -0.35
C LEU A 43 -0.98 -17.02 -0.79
N GLY A 44 -0.71 -17.51 -2.02
CA GLY A 44 0.63 -17.48 -2.61
C GLY A 44 1.19 -16.07 -2.78
N SER A 45 0.38 -15.12 -3.22
CA SER A 45 0.77 -13.70 -3.34
C SER A 45 1.06 -13.05 -1.98
N LEU A 46 0.23 -13.34 -0.97
CA LEU A 46 0.48 -12.90 0.42
C LEU A 46 1.79 -13.50 0.94
N GLN A 47 2.00 -14.79 0.75
CA GLN A 47 3.23 -15.47 1.18
C GLN A 47 4.45 -14.90 0.46
N TRP A 48 4.37 -14.58 -0.83
CA TRP A 48 5.48 -13.96 -1.55
C TRP A 48 5.86 -12.60 -0.97
N ILE A 49 4.89 -11.74 -0.64
CA ILE A 49 5.14 -10.45 0.01
C ILE A 49 5.78 -10.66 1.39
N LEU A 50 5.25 -11.57 2.21
CA LEU A 50 5.75 -11.84 3.56
C LEU A 50 7.12 -12.54 3.58
N ALA A 51 7.46 -13.29 2.54
CA ALA A 51 8.73 -14.00 2.41
C ALA A 51 9.83 -13.19 1.70
N HIS A 52 9.54 -11.95 1.28
CA HIS A 52 10.50 -11.11 0.57
C HIS A 52 11.14 -10.07 1.50
N GLY A 53 12.33 -9.58 1.12
CA GLY A 53 12.99 -8.47 1.80
C GLY A 53 13.59 -8.82 3.16
N ARG A 54 13.95 -7.76 3.89
CA ARG A 54 14.70 -7.87 5.17
C ARG A 54 13.84 -8.43 6.32
N LEU A 55 12.50 -8.27 6.22
CA LEU A 55 11.57 -8.79 7.21
C LEU A 55 10.98 -10.15 6.82
N ALA A 56 11.58 -10.82 5.82
CA ALA A 56 11.13 -12.14 5.39
C ALA A 56 11.06 -13.13 6.57
N GLY A 57 9.96 -13.86 6.66
CA GLY A 57 9.75 -14.88 7.68
C GLY A 57 9.50 -14.35 9.10
N THR A 58 9.21 -13.05 9.25
CA THR A 58 8.84 -12.48 10.56
C THR A 58 7.34 -12.26 10.74
N GLY A 59 6.58 -12.32 9.64
CA GLY A 59 5.16 -11.92 9.60
C GLY A 59 4.94 -10.41 9.53
N TYR A 60 6.01 -9.61 9.56
CA TYR A 60 5.96 -8.15 9.33
C TYR A 60 6.32 -7.83 7.89
N VAL A 61 5.88 -6.67 7.42
CA VAL A 61 6.18 -6.17 6.09
C VAL A 61 6.72 -4.73 6.14
N SER A 62 7.69 -4.46 5.28
CA SER A 62 8.18 -3.11 4.97
C SER A 62 7.89 -2.83 3.51
N ILE A 63 7.04 -1.87 3.22
CA ILE A 63 6.63 -1.50 1.86
C ILE A 63 7.08 -0.07 1.61
N LEU A 64 7.74 0.18 0.48
CA LEU A 64 8.06 1.54 0.01
C LEU A 64 6.92 2.06 -0.86
N PRO A 65 6.08 3.00 -0.37
CA PRO A 65 5.05 3.62 -1.19
C PRO A 65 5.57 4.91 -1.83
N VAL A 66 5.35 5.08 -3.13
CA VAL A 66 5.68 6.32 -3.87
C VAL A 66 4.59 6.59 -4.90
N ASP A 67 3.80 7.64 -4.70
CA ASP A 67 2.73 8.06 -5.61
C ASP A 67 2.87 9.51 -6.12
N GLN A 68 4.07 10.08 -5.96
CA GLN A 68 4.40 11.39 -6.47
C GLN A 68 4.20 11.49 -7.98
N GLY A 69 3.66 12.62 -8.40
CA GLY A 69 3.27 12.89 -9.78
C GLY A 69 1.77 12.88 -10.02
N ILE A 70 1.00 12.29 -9.12
CA ILE A 70 -0.48 12.31 -9.16
C ILE A 70 -1.03 12.91 -7.86
N GLU A 71 -0.81 12.27 -6.71
CA GLU A 71 -1.32 12.75 -5.41
C GLU A 71 -0.48 13.86 -4.80
N HIS A 72 0.81 13.87 -5.12
CA HIS A 72 1.78 14.85 -4.65
C HIS A 72 2.62 15.34 -5.81
N SER A 73 3.14 16.57 -5.70
CA SER A 73 4.04 17.13 -6.71
C SER A 73 5.35 16.35 -6.77
N ALA A 74 5.59 15.63 -7.86
CA ALA A 74 6.89 15.01 -8.12
C ALA A 74 8.01 16.08 -8.17
N GLY A 75 7.73 17.24 -8.79
CA GLY A 75 8.69 18.34 -8.88
C GLY A 75 9.19 18.79 -7.52
N ALA A 76 8.26 19.09 -6.60
CA ALA A 76 8.62 19.52 -5.25
C ALA A 76 9.24 18.39 -4.42
N SER A 77 8.69 17.17 -4.51
CA SER A 77 9.14 16.04 -3.68
C SER A 77 10.51 15.53 -4.09
N PHE A 78 10.83 15.50 -5.40
CA PHE A 78 12.07 14.91 -5.89
C PHE A 78 13.18 15.93 -6.18
N ALA A 79 12.90 17.25 -6.09
CA ALA A 79 13.92 18.28 -6.28
C ALA A 79 15.17 18.08 -5.40
N PRO A 80 15.06 17.66 -4.11
CA PRO A 80 16.24 17.38 -3.29
C PRO A 80 17.07 16.19 -3.77
N ASN A 81 16.47 15.24 -4.49
CA ASN A 81 17.15 14.10 -5.11
C ASN A 81 16.55 13.80 -6.49
N PRO A 82 17.04 14.49 -7.55
CA PRO A 82 16.51 14.35 -8.90
C PRO A 82 16.60 12.93 -9.48
N ALA A 83 17.42 12.04 -8.89
CA ALA A 83 17.48 10.65 -9.33
C ALA A 83 16.12 9.93 -9.24
N TYR A 84 15.24 10.38 -8.35
CA TYR A 84 13.90 9.78 -8.18
C TYR A 84 12.89 10.15 -9.27
N PHE A 85 13.22 11.07 -10.18
CA PHE A 85 12.45 11.26 -11.41
C PHE A 85 12.52 10.06 -12.35
N ASP A 86 13.56 9.21 -12.21
CA ASP A 86 13.63 7.95 -12.92
C ASP A 86 12.94 6.84 -12.10
N PRO A 87 11.84 6.24 -12.61
CA PRO A 87 11.12 5.15 -11.95
C PRO A 87 11.99 3.96 -11.53
N GLU A 88 13.05 3.69 -12.29
CA GLU A 88 13.99 2.60 -11.99
C GLU A 88 14.68 2.81 -10.63
N ASN A 89 15.06 4.04 -10.32
CA ASN A 89 15.74 4.36 -9.06
C ASN A 89 14.81 4.20 -7.84
N ILE A 90 13.50 4.41 -8.00
CA ILE A 90 12.51 4.16 -6.94
C ILE A 90 12.45 2.66 -6.61
N VAL A 91 12.37 1.81 -7.63
CA VAL A 91 12.32 0.36 -7.43
C VAL A 91 13.65 -0.18 -6.89
N ARG A 92 14.78 0.34 -7.39
CA ARG A 92 16.10 0.00 -6.85
C ARG A 92 16.26 0.38 -5.39
N LEU A 93 15.77 1.55 -4.98
CA LEU A 93 15.76 1.97 -3.59
C LEU A 93 14.98 0.99 -2.70
N ALA A 94 13.82 0.50 -3.15
CA ALA A 94 13.06 -0.51 -2.42
C ALA A 94 13.84 -1.82 -2.26
N ILE A 95 14.52 -2.27 -3.31
CA ILE A 95 15.33 -3.49 -3.29
C ILE A 95 16.55 -3.31 -2.37
N GLU A 96 17.30 -2.23 -2.52
CA GLU A 96 18.49 -1.93 -1.71
C GLU A 96 18.13 -1.71 -0.23
N GLY A 97 16.96 -1.11 0.03
CA GLY A 97 16.38 -0.95 1.35
C GLY A 97 15.88 -2.27 1.98
N GLY A 98 15.84 -3.36 1.21
CA GLY A 98 15.35 -4.65 1.68
C GLY A 98 13.84 -4.64 1.98
N CYS A 99 13.06 -3.86 1.21
CA CYS A 99 11.61 -3.84 1.37
C CYS A 99 10.97 -5.17 0.92
N ASN A 100 9.85 -5.52 1.54
CA ASN A 100 9.04 -6.66 1.13
C ASN A 100 8.32 -6.42 -0.18
N ALA A 101 7.98 -5.17 -0.47
CA ALA A 101 7.30 -4.77 -1.69
C ALA A 101 7.56 -3.29 -2.01
N VAL A 102 7.27 -2.91 -3.24
CA VAL A 102 7.18 -1.51 -3.66
C VAL A 102 5.76 -1.22 -4.13
N ALA A 103 5.17 -0.14 -3.61
CA ALA A 103 3.84 0.32 -3.98
C ALA A 103 3.95 1.62 -4.77
N SER A 104 3.36 1.67 -5.97
CA SER A 104 3.40 2.89 -6.78
C SER A 104 2.28 2.93 -7.81
N THR A 105 2.31 3.97 -8.63
CA THR A 105 1.35 4.20 -9.72
C THR A 105 1.56 3.23 -10.88
N PHE A 106 0.55 3.11 -11.73
CA PHE A 106 0.65 2.35 -12.99
C PHE A 106 1.82 2.83 -13.87
N GLY A 107 2.03 4.15 -13.96
CA GLY A 107 3.08 4.71 -14.79
C GLY A 107 4.47 4.35 -14.30
N VAL A 108 4.71 4.49 -13.00
CA VAL A 108 6.01 4.20 -12.37
C VAL A 108 6.34 2.71 -12.49
N LEU A 109 5.45 1.83 -12.06
CA LEU A 109 5.72 0.38 -12.05
C LEU A 109 5.70 -0.19 -13.48
N GLY A 110 4.81 0.30 -14.35
CA GLY A 110 4.71 -0.16 -15.73
C GLY A 110 5.97 0.12 -16.55
N ALA A 111 6.61 1.25 -16.33
CA ALA A 111 7.85 1.60 -17.01
C ALA A 111 9.00 0.60 -16.76
N VAL A 112 8.97 -0.08 -15.61
CA VAL A 112 10.08 -0.96 -15.17
C VAL A 112 9.67 -2.42 -14.95
N ALA A 113 8.41 -2.77 -15.14
CA ALA A 113 7.84 -4.08 -14.80
C ALA A 113 8.63 -5.25 -15.40
N ARG A 114 9.01 -5.19 -16.68
CA ARG A 114 9.77 -6.28 -17.34
C ARG A 114 11.12 -6.57 -16.68
N ARG A 115 11.73 -5.58 -16.03
CA ARG A 115 13.04 -5.71 -15.39
C ARG A 115 12.94 -6.12 -13.92
N TYR A 116 11.83 -5.78 -13.24
CA TYR A 116 11.78 -5.80 -11.78
C TYR A 116 10.61 -6.57 -11.18
N ALA A 117 9.50 -6.80 -11.89
CA ALA A 117 8.33 -7.47 -11.30
C ALA A 117 8.60 -8.90 -10.79
N HIS A 118 9.66 -9.55 -11.25
CA HIS A 118 10.11 -10.85 -10.76
C HIS A 118 11.15 -10.77 -9.63
N LYS A 119 11.64 -9.56 -9.31
CA LYS A 119 12.69 -9.34 -8.31
C LYS A 119 12.17 -8.82 -6.98
N ILE A 120 11.07 -8.11 -7.00
CA ILE A 120 10.40 -7.56 -5.82
C ILE A 120 8.88 -7.55 -6.07
N PRO A 121 8.05 -7.94 -5.10
CA PRO A 121 6.60 -7.83 -5.21
C PRO A 121 6.15 -6.41 -5.53
N PHE A 122 5.35 -6.24 -6.59
CA PHE A 122 4.71 -4.98 -6.94
C PHE A 122 3.32 -4.89 -6.33
N ILE A 123 3.01 -3.72 -5.79
CA ILE A 123 1.68 -3.32 -5.34
C ILE A 123 1.27 -2.14 -6.20
N VAL A 124 0.35 -2.34 -7.13
CA VAL A 124 -0.12 -1.27 -8.01
C VAL A 124 -1.27 -0.55 -7.35
N LYS A 125 -1.12 0.76 -7.11
CA LYS A 125 -2.19 1.59 -6.60
C LYS A 125 -3.17 1.93 -7.73
N LEU A 126 -4.44 1.55 -7.55
CA LEU A 126 -5.47 1.64 -8.60
C LEU A 126 -6.07 3.04 -8.73
N ASN A 127 -6.21 3.75 -7.61
CA ASN A 127 -6.86 5.05 -7.57
C ASN A 127 -5.98 6.11 -6.91
N HIS A 128 -6.22 7.36 -7.29
CA HIS A 128 -5.49 8.51 -6.78
C HIS A 128 -6.38 9.73 -6.68
N ASN A 129 -6.08 10.62 -5.72
CA ASN A 129 -6.61 11.97 -5.70
C ASN A 129 -5.86 12.80 -6.75
N GLU A 130 -6.59 13.48 -7.61
CA GLU A 130 -6.00 14.34 -8.63
C GLU A 130 -5.56 15.67 -7.98
N LEU A 131 -4.25 15.89 -7.96
CA LEU A 131 -3.61 17.00 -7.25
C LEU A 131 -4.05 18.40 -7.74
N LEU A 132 -4.40 18.51 -9.03
CA LEU A 132 -4.68 19.81 -9.66
C LEU A 132 -6.15 20.23 -9.56
N THR A 133 -7.03 19.38 -9.05
CA THR A 133 -8.44 19.71 -8.84
C THR A 133 -8.57 20.78 -7.76
N TYR A 134 -9.29 21.86 -8.06
CA TYR A 134 -9.58 22.92 -7.11
C TYR A 134 -11.07 23.30 -7.11
N PRO A 135 -11.72 23.41 -5.94
CA PRO A 135 -11.21 23.00 -4.63
C PRO A 135 -10.98 21.50 -4.56
N ASN A 136 -10.03 21.06 -3.72
CA ASN A 136 -9.79 19.62 -3.52
C ASN A 136 -10.99 19.00 -2.79
N THR A 137 -11.60 17.99 -3.40
CA THR A 137 -12.84 17.37 -2.93
C THR A 137 -12.63 16.04 -2.19
N TYR A 138 -11.41 15.68 -1.84
CA TYR A 138 -11.10 14.36 -1.25
C TYR A 138 -11.69 13.21 -2.07
N ASP A 139 -11.53 13.30 -3.38
CA ASP A 139 -11.99 12.29 -4.31
C ASP A 139 -10.81 11.40 -4.78
N GLN A 140 -11.06 10.11 -4.81
CA GLN A 140 -10.15 9.11 -5.36
C GLN A 140 -10.73 8.59 -6.66
N VAL A 141 -9.99 8.72 -7.74
CA VAL A 141 -10.40 8.33 -9.08
C VAL A 141 -9.58 7.12 -9.56
N MET A 142 -10.22 6.16 -10.20
CA MET A 142 -9.55 4.98 -10.76
C MET A 142 -8.71 5.37 -11.97
N PHE A 143 -7.42 5.04 -11.96
CA PHE A 143 -6.46 5.34 -13.03
C PHE A 143 -6.13 4.14 -13.92
N GLY A 144 -6.58 2.97 -13.56
CA GLY A 144 -6.35 1.76 -14.33
C GLY A 144 -7.14 0.59 -13.78
N THR A 145 -7.04 -0.54 -14.46
CA THR A 145 -7.80 -1.73 -14.10
C THR A 145 -6.97 -2.74 -13.33
N VAL A 146 -7.64 -3.58 -12.56
CA VAL A 146 -7.02 -4.73 -11.88
C VAL A 146 -6.34 -5.66 -12.89
N ARG A 147 -6.93 -5.83 -14.07
CA ARG A 147 -6.34 -6.66 -15.15
C ARG A 147 -5.01 -6.10 -15.64
N ASP A 148 -4.89 -4.78 -15.76
CA ASP A 148 -3.64 -4.15 -16.18
C ASP A 148 -2.54 -4.37 -15.13
N ALA A 149 -2.87 -4.24 -13.85
CA ALA A 149 -1.94 -4.55 -12.77
C ALA A 149 -1.50 -6.03 -12.78
N TRP A 150 -2.44 -6.93 -13.01
CA TRP A 150 -2.14 -8.37 -13.13
C TRP A 150 -1.21 -8.67 -14.32
N ASN A 151 -1.48 -8.09 -15.49
CA ASN A 151 -0.64 -8.23 -16.69
C ASN A 151 0.77 -7.68 -16.47
N MET A 152 0.94 -6.72 -15.57
CA MET A 152 2.22 -6.15 -15.17
C MET A 152 3.04 -7.07 -14.25
N GLY A 153 2.43 -8.15 -13.74
CA GLY A 153 3.04 -9.08 -12.80
C GLY A 153 2.96 -8.63 -11.35
N ALA A 154 1.98 -7.79 -11.02
CA ALA A 154 1.77 -7.34 -9.63
C ALA A 154 1.35 -8.50 -8.71
N ALA A 155 1.92 -8.54 -7.51
CA ALA A 155 1.52 -9.48 -6.46
C ALA A 155 0.26 -8.98 -5.72
N ALA A 156 0.03 -7.66 -5.73
CA ALA A 156 -1.09 -7.04 -5.06
C ALA A 156 -1.55 -5.78 -5.81
N VAL A 157 -2.78 -5.39 -5.56
CA VAL A 157 -3.30 -4.07 -5.87
C VAL A 157 -3.60 -3.32 -4.59
N GLY A 158 -3.51 -2.01 -4.66
CA GLY A 158 -3.84 -1.13 -3.55
C GLY A 158 -4.81 -0.03 -3.96
N ALA A 159 -5.56 0.47 -2.99
CA ALA A 159 -6.47 1.59 -3.21
C ALA A 159 -6.66 2.40 -1.94
N THR A 160 -7.04 3.65 -2.11
CA THR A 160 -7.40 4.56 -1.02
C THR A 160 -8.91 4.76 -0.98
N ILE A 161 -9.47 4.79 0.23
CA ILE A 161 -10.83 5.27 0.46
C ILE A 161 -10.76 6.41 1.47
N TYR A 162 -11.35 7.54 1.10
CA TYR A 162 -11.57 8.68 1.99
C TYR A 162 -12.92 8.54 2.70
N PHE A 163 -12.93 7.75 3.78
CA PHE A 163 -14.13 7.49 4.57
C PHE A 163 -14.71 8.78 5.15
N GLY A 164 -16.02 8.96 4.99
CA GLY A 164 -16.74 10.13 5.45
C GLY A 164 -16.67 11.35 4.53
N SER A 165 -15.95 11.29 3.41
CA SER A 165 -16.04 12.29 2.35
C SER A 165 -17.36 12.16 1.59
N GLU A 166 -17.73 13.17 0.81
CA GLU A 166 -18.92 13.13 -0.04
C GLU A 166 -18.89 11.96 -1.04
N GLU A 167 -17.70 11.62 -1.53
CA GLU A 167 -17.45 10.56 -2.51
C GLU A 167 -17.24 9.16 -1.89
N SER A 168 -17.26 9.04 -0.57
CA SER A 168 -16.90 7.78 0.12
C SER A 168 -17.76 6.58 -0.31
N ARG A 169 -19.06 6.80 -0.58
CA ARG A 169 -19.97 5.73 -1.00
C ARG A 169 -19.60 5.15 -2.36
N ARG A 170 -19.26 6.02 -3.31
CA ARG A 170 -18.82 5.61 -4.65
C ARG A 170 -17.48 4.85 -4.54
N GLN A 171 -16.53 5.41 -3.82
CA GLN A 171 -15.22 4.80 -3.61
C GLN A 171 -15.33 3.40 -2.98
N LEU A 172 -16.20 3.23 -1.99
CA LEU A 172 -16.46 1.92 -1.37
C LEU A 172 -16.92 0.87 -2.38
N VAL A 173 -17.88 1.22 -3.24
CA VAL A 173 -18.40 0.29 -4.26
C VAL A 173 -17.35 -0.05 -5.30
N GLU A 174 -16.66 0.95 -5.84
CA GLU A 174 -15.60 0.77 -6.84
C GLU A 174 -14.47 -0.12 -6.32
N ILE A 175 -14.02 0.13 -5.09
CA ILE A 175 -12.92 -0.63 -4.50
C ILE A 175 -13.35 -2.05 -4.09
N ALA A 176 -14.57 -2.23 -3.59
CA ALA A 176 -15.08 -3.56 -3.30
C ALA A 176 -15.08 -4.44 -4.56
N GLN A 177 -15.59 -3.92 -5.69
CA GLN A 177 -15.58 -4.64 -6.97
C GLN A 177 -14.17 -4.90 -7.49
N ALA A 178 -13.27 -3.92 -7.38
CA ALA A 178 -11.89 -4.09 -7.80
C ALA A 178 -11.15 -5.13 -6.96
N PHE A 179 -11.37 -5.14 -5.65
CA PHE A 179 -10.72 -6.10 -4.75
C PHE A 179 -11.27 -7.53 -4.91
N ASP A 180 -12.56 -7.68 -5.15
CA ASP A 180 -13.15 -8.96 -5.50
C ASP A 180 -12.49 -9.55 -6.76
N TYR A 181 -12.41 -8.75 -7.82
CA TYR A 181 -11.75 -9.17 -9.05
C TYR A 181 -10.23 -9.44 -8.87
N ALA A 182 -9.55 -8.68 -8.01
CA ALA A 182 -8.16 -8.94 -7.69
C ALA A 182 -7.97 -10.31 -7.01
N HIS A 183 -8.86 -10.67 -6.09
CA HIS A 183 -8.84 -11.98 -5.45
C HIS A 183 -9.12 -13.12 -6.46
N GLU A 184 -10.06 -12.94 -7.40
CA GLU A 184 -10.26 -13.91 -8.49
C GLU A 184 -8.98 -14.17 -9.28
N LEU A 185 -8.21 -13.12 -9.56
CA LEU A 185 -6.93 -13.20 -10.27
C LEU A 185 -5.76 -13.68 -9.40
N GLY A 186 -5.99 -13.87 -8.10
CA GLY A 186 -4.98 -14.37 -7.16
C GLY A 186 -4.04 -13.31 -6.63
N MET A 187 -4.41 -12.04 -6.71
CA MET A 187 -3.63 -10.95 -6.10
C MET A 187 -4.08 -10.66 -4.67
N ALA A 188 -3.15 -10.24 -3.82
CA ALA A 188 -3.47 -9.64 -2.53
C ALA A 188 -4.04 -8.22 -2.71
N THR A 189 -4.74 -7.71 -1.68
CA THR A 189 -5.32 -6.37 -1.70
C THR A 189 -4.90 -5.58 -0.48
N ILE A 190 -4.63 -4.28 -0.66
CA ILE A 190 -4.20 -3.36 0.39
C ILE A 190 -5.08 -2.12 0.35
N LEU A 191 -5.73 -1.79 1.47
CA LEU A 191 -6.58 -0.62 1.58
C LEU A 191 -5.92 0.44 2.45
N TRP A 192 -5.71 1.62 1.90
CA TRP A 192 -5.39 2.84 2.65
C TRP A 192 -6.67 3.50 3.11
N CYS A 193 -6.91 3.48 4.41
CA CYS A 193 -8.12 4.03 5.03
C CYS A 193 -7.82 5.39 5.64
N TYR A 194 -8.44 6.43 5.12
CA TYR A 194 -8.36 7.78 5.68
C TYR A 194 -9.73 8.31 6.06
N LEU A 195 -9.84 8.92 7.24
CA LEU A 195 -11.02 9.68 7.60
C LEU A 195 -10.91 11.08 7.00
N ARG A 196 -11.89 11.48 6.21
CA ARG A 196 -11.90 12.78 5.52
C ARG A 196 -13.28 13.42 5.59
N ASN A 197 -13.58 14.12 6.67
CA ASN A 197 -14.73 15.00 6.81
C ASN A 197 -14.43 16.10 7.83
N GLU A 198 -15.17 17.21 7.78
CA GLU A 198 -14.98 18.37 8.65
C GLU A 198 -15.21 18.09 10.14
N GLY A 199 -15.99 17.06 10.47
CA GLY A 199 -16.23 16.63 11.85
C GLY A 199 -15.13 15.75 12.44
N CYS A 200 -14.14 15.35 11.66
CA CYS A 200 -13.10 14.45 12.13
C CYS A 200 -11.96 15.22 12.79
N LEU A 201 -11.87 15.12 14.12
CA LEU A 201 -10.78 15.73 14.91
C LEU A 201 -9.44 14.97 14.80
N LEU A 202 -9.40 13.78 14.16
CA LEU A 202 -8.20 12.97 13.95
C LEU A 202 -7.46 13.33 12.66
N TYR A 203 -7.68 14.51 12.14
CA TYR A 203 -7.08 15.06 10.92
C TYR A 203 -5.56 15.26 10.97
N THR A 204 -4.93 14.86 12.04
CA THR A 204 -3.50 15.13 12.27
C THR A 204 -2.56 14.12 11.63
N SER A 205 -3.05 13.21 10.80
CA SER A 205 -2.19 12.24 10.11
C SER A 205 -1.67 12.72 8.75
N ASP A 206 -2.00 13.92 8.31
CA ASP A 206 -1.35 14.55 7.17
C ASP A 206 -0.01 15.11 7.58
N ALA A 207 0.89 14.23 7.95
CA ALA A 207 2.31 14.51 7.84
C ALA A 207 2.67 14.34 6.35
N ALA A 208 2.28 15.33 5.56
CA ALA A 208 2.82 15.52 4.23
C ALA A 208 4.00 16.47 4.32
#